data_d9644aaf198c59da1ca02148a2fd93e0
#
_entry.id   d9644aaf198c59da1ca02148a2fd93e0
#
_cell.length_a   1.000
_cell.length_b   1.000
_cell.length_c   1.000
_cell.angle_alpha   90.00
_cell.angle_beta   90.00
_cell.angle_gamma   90.00
#
_symmetry.space_group_name_H-M   'P 1'
#
loop_
_entity.id
_entity.type
_entity.pdbx_description
1 polymer ?
#
loop_
_entity_poly.entity_id
_entity_poly.type
_entity_poly.pdbx_seq_one_letter_code
_entity_poly.pdbx_strand_id
1 'polypeptide(L)'
;MIQVENLSYGFPDKELYHDISFRLEAGRHCALIGSNGSGKSTLVDMLMRPDQYWFDGRITRDENCRVGYAGQFSARDKARDCTVFDYLAERFTGIAAEIAETCDAMAEPHLDEAGMTRLFARYQTLLDQSEAMDAEHYESTIYRQLHTAGMRELAETKLSEVSGGEYKLLQIMREMLLAPNLLVLDEPDAFLDFANLNGLCGLINTYRGTLLAVTHNRYLLHHCFDKVLHLENRALQEFDGSYGAYRCAMLREKLTQRLRHIEEQEEIARTEEMVELLRKRATLMVNPTIGQAVNAKQSQLDRLRVRQIQAPFIEAREPRITLPEVNKNEAASGGLPAREPASKRHGEAPREETSTQEPRVLLQVRDYEIKFDEHLLRDVNFTIREGEKVALIGPNGTGKTTLFRMIMGLEQPTEGTFRVGPTVKLAYVDQQHKSIDPEKTVYEVISQGADLITLGNRQVNARAYVARFNFSGADQEKKCGMLSGGERNRLHLALALKEEGNVLLLDEPTNDIDVNTLRALEEGLENFAGCAVVISHDRWFLDRIATHILSFEGDSKVVFYEGSYSEYEAWKRAQGGDVQPHRVKYKKLIEA
;
A
#
# COMPACT_ATOMS: atom_id res chain seq x y z
N MET A 1 25.47 1.45 13.93
CA MET A 1 25.60 0.83 12.61
C MET A 1 25.48 1.84 11.47
N ILE A 2 24.37 2.53 11.30
CA ILE A 2 24.28 3.78 10.51
C ILE A 2 23.77 4.89 11.40
N GLN A 3 24.42 6.05 11.36
CA GLN A 3 24.01 7.25 12.06
C GLN A 3 23.91 8.40 11.04
N VAL A 4 22.79 9.08 11.06
CA VAL A 4 22.49 10.25 10.24
C VAL A 4 22.35 11.45 11.17
N GLU A 5 23.08 12.52 10.90
CA GLU A 5 23.13 13.74 11.71
C GLU A 5 22.85 14.96 10.84
N ASN A 6 21.84 15.73 11.21
CA ASN A 6 21.46 17.04 10.63
C ASN A 6 21.38 17.00 9.10
N LEU A 7 20.83 15.91 8.53
CA LEU A 7 20.71 15.72 7.10
C LEU A 7 19.66 16.67 6.52
N SER A 8 20.08 17.53 5.59
CA SER A 8 19.18 18.36 4.77
C SER A 8 19.47 18.11 3.30
N TYR A 9 18.42 17.88 2.54
CA TYR A 9 18.51 17.60 1.11
C TYR A 9 17.22 17.99 0.38
N GLY A 10 17.36 18.43 -0.86
CA GLY A 10 16.23 18.75 -1.75
C GLY A 10 16.65 18.81 -3.20
N PHE A 11 15.66 18.69 -4.08
CA PHE A 11 15.79 19.04 -5.49
C PHE A 11 15.68 20.56 -5.66
N PRO A 12 16.07 21.14 -6.81
CA PRO A 12 16.03 22.59 -7.02
C PRO A 12 14.67 23.27 -6.75
N ASP A 13 13.60 22.51 -6.94
CA ASP A 13 12.21 22.95 -6.82
C ASP A 13 11.49 22.41 -5.57
N LYS A 14 12.10 21.46 -4.85
CA LYS A 14 11.45 20.81 -3.70
C LYS A 14 12.46 20.36 -2.66
N GLU A 15 12.44 20.96 -1.47
CA GLU A 15 13.16 20.45 -0.30
C GLU A 15 12.48 19.19 0.24
N LEU A 16 13.25 18.10 0.41
CA LEU A 16 12.75 16.80 0.91
C LEU A 16 12.97 16.63 2.40
N TYR A 17 14.16 17.01 2.92
CA TYR A 17 14.52 16.87 4.33
C TYR A 17 15.12 18.16 4.85
N HIS A 18 14.82 18.46 6.10
CA HIS A 18 15.37 19.60 6.83
C HIS A 18 15.81 19.16 8.21
N ASP A 19 17.14 19.13 8.42
CA ASP A 19 17.78 18.82 9.70
C ASP A 19 17.30 17.49 10.34
N ILE A 20 17.19 16.42 9.53
CA ILE A 20 16.80 15.10 10.04
C ILE A 20 17.98 14.37 10.65
N SER A 21 17.74 13.76 11.80
CA SER A 21 18.73 12.94 12.50
C SER A 21 18.08 11.66 13.00
N PHE A 22 18.74 10.51 12.79
CA PHE A 22 18.27 9.22 13.28
C PHE A 22 19.39 8.19 13.29
N ARG A 23 19.12 7.06 13.98
CA ARG A 23 20.08 5.96 14.11
C ARG A 23 19.45 4.61 13.83
N LEU A 24 20.14 3.81 13.02
CA LEU A 24 19.88 2.38 12.84
C LEU A 24 20.79 1.57 13.74
N GLU A 25 20.22 0.99 14.76
CA GLU A 25 20.93 0.17 15.76
C GLU A 25 21.04 -1.27 15.29
N ALA A 26 22.10 -1.97 15.73
CA ALA A 26 22.33 -3.35 15.37
C ALA A 26 21.21 -4.27 15.87
N GLY A 27 20.74 -5.16 15.00
CA GLY A 27 19.71 -6.16 15.33
C GLY A 27 18.28 -5.62 15.45
N ARG A 28 18.04 -4.32 15.16
CA ARG A 28 16.69 -3.72 15.22
C ARG A 28 16.02 -3.80 13.85
N HIS A 29 14.73 -4.05 13.86
CA HIS A 29 13.88 -4.03 12.66
C HIS A 29 13.10 -2.71 12.59
N CYS A 30 13.52 -1.84 11.68
CA CYS A 30 12.98 -0.49 11.52
C CYS A 30 12.05 -0.42 10.31
N ALA A 31 10.83 0.10 10.49
CA ALA A 31 9.94 0.46 9.39
C ALA A 31 10.07 1.95 9.07
N LEU A 32 10.36 2.31 7.82
CA LEU A 32 10.32 3.68 7.32
C LEU A 32 8.96 3.94 6.67
N ILE A 33 8.17 4.80 7.30
CA ILE A 33 6.83 5.16 6.84
C ILE A 33 6.73 6.66 6.56
N GLY A 34 5.73 7.08 5.81
CA GLY A 34 5.46 8.48 5.46
C GLY A 34 4.60 8.57 4.22
N SER A 35 4.08 9.76 3.91
CA SER A 35 3.27 9.98 2.71
C SER A 35 4.07 9.68 1.42
N ASN A 36 3.35 9.39 0.34
CA ASN A 36 4.00 9.23 -0.96
C ASN A 36 4.60 10.57 -1.42
N GLY A 37 5.84 10.52 -1.94
CA GLY A 37 6.59 11.71 -2.31
C GLY A 37 7.26 12.44 -1.14
N SER A 38 7.27 11.88 0.09
CA SER A 38 8.04 12.41 1.22
C SER A 38 9.55 12.18 1.11
N GLY A 39 9.99 11.34 0.15
CA GLY A 39 11.40 11.08 -0.09
C GLY A 39 11.93 9.77 0.50
N LYS A 40 11.08 8.82 0.92
CA LYS A 40 11.51 7.55 1.54
C LYS A 40 12.54 6.78 0.71
N SER A 41 12.24 6.53 -0.57
CA SER A 41 13.16 5.80 -1.46
C SER A 41 14.45 6.61 -1.75
N THR A 42 14.35 7.95 -1.80
CA THR A 42 15.54 8.82 -1.92
C THR A 42 16.42 8.71 -0.68
N LEU A 43 15.83 8.70 0.53
CA LEU A 43 16.58 8.51 1.77
C LEU A 43 17.27 7.14 1.80
N VAL A 44 16.57 6.09 1.39
CA VAL A 44 17.16 4.74 1.25
C VAL A 44 18.33 4.75 0.28
N ASP A 45 18.20 5.37 -0.90
CA ASP A 45 19.28 5.42 -1.88
C ASP A 45 20.48 6.25 -1.38
N MET A 46 20.26 7.36 -0.68
CA MET A 46 21.31 8.14 0.00
C MET A 46 22.03 7.33 1.08
N LEU A 47 21.33 6.50 1.84
CA LEU A 47 21.94 5.59 2.81
C LEU A 47 22.80 4.53 2.13
N MET A 48 22.42 4.09 0.92
CA MET A 48 23.14 3.08 0.14
C MET A 48 24.37 3.68 -0.58
N ARG A 49 24.22 4.88 -1.14
CA ARG A 49 25.19 5.53 -2.04
C ARG A 49 25.38 7.00 -1.69
N PRO A 50 25.87 7.33 -0.49
CA PRO A 50 25.99 8.72 -0.04
C PRO A 50 26.83 9.58 -0.98
N ASP A 51 27.85 8.99 -1.63
CA ASP A 51 28.77 9.70 -2.52
C ASP A 51 28.10 10.22 -3.82
N GLN A 52 26.89 9.77 -4.14
CA GLN A 52 26.16 10.21 -5.33
C GLN A 52 25.28 11.44 -5.08
N TYR A 53 25.18 11.90 -3.83
CA TYR A 53 24.30 12.98 -3.41
C TYR A 53 25.06 14.14 -2.79
N TRP A 54 24.62 15.36 -3.09
CA TRP A 54 25.10 16.57 -2.42
C TRP A 54 24.07 16.96 -1.35
N PHE A 55 24.42 16.82 -0.09
CA PHE A 55 23.56 17.10 1.05
C PHE A 55 24.32 17.80 2.17
N ASP A 56 23.61 18.54 3.00
CA ASP A 56 24.15 19.07 4.25
C ASP A 56 23.95 18.05 5.37
N GLY A 57 24.89 18.01 6.32
CA GLY A 57 24.88 17.04 7.41
C GLY A 57 25.86 15.89 7.20
N ARG A 58 25.65 14.80 7.94
CA ARG A 58 26.58 13.67 7.93
C ARG A 58 25.88 12.33 7.98
N ILE A 59 26.33 11.39 7.15
CA ILE A 59 25.95 9.98 7.20
C ILE A 59 27.22 9.18 7.56
N THR A 60 27.20 8.52 8.72
CA THR A 60 28.31 7.64 9.16
C THR A 60 27.85 6.21 9.14
N ARG A 61 28.72 5.33 8.64
CA ARG A 61 28.51 3.88 8.57
C ARG A 61 29.70 3.18 9.21
N ASP A 62 29.45 2.15 10.00
CA ASP A 62 30.51 1.30 10.53
C ASP A 62 31.29 0.64 9.39
N GLU A 63 32.61 0.51 9.54
CA GLU A 63 33.50 -0.04 8.51
C GLU A 63 33.13 -1.47 8.09
N ASN A 64 32.58 -2.27 9.01
CA ASN A 64 32.16 -3.66 8.78
C ASN A 64 30.68 -3.79 8.36
N CYS A 65 30.03 -2.70 7.91
CA CYS A 65 28.63 -2.73 7.52
C CYS A 65 28.46 -3.35 6.13
N ARG A 66 28.03 -4.61 6.07
CA ARG A 66 27.64 -5.29 4.83
C ARG A 66 26.15 -5.06 4.62
N VAL A 67 25.81 -4.44 3.51
CA VAL A 67 24.43 -4.07 3.19
C VAL A 67 23.89 -4.96 2.09
N GLY A 68 22.75 -5.62 2.35
CA GLY A 68 21.91 -6.26 1.34
C GLY A 68 20.78 -5.32 0.94
N TYR A 69 20.43 -5.26 -0.34
CA TYR A 69 19.38 -4.39 -0.84
C TYR A 69 18.43 -5.14 -1.79
N ALA A 70 17.18 -5.23 -1.41
CA ALA A 70 16.13 -5.68 -2.30
C ALA A 70 15.21 -4.49 -2.66
N GLY A 71 15.42 -3.94 -3.84
CA GLY A 71 14.67 -2.80 -4.38
C GLY A 71 13.35 -3.19 -5.02
N GLN A 72 12.78 -2.24 -5.77
CA GLN A 72 11.55 -2.46 -6.54
C GLN A 72 11.72 -3.62 -7.54
N PHE A 73 10.62 -4.34 -7.80
CA PHE A 73 10.59 -5.55 -8.61
C PHE A 73 11.27 -5.37 -9.98
N SER A 74 12.23 -6.26 -10.30
CA SER A 74 12.83 -6.40 -11.61
C SER A 74 12.65 -7.82 -12.14
N ALA A 75 11.95 -7.96 -13.26
CA ALA A 75 11.70 -9.26 -13.90
C ALA A 75 12.87 -9.75 -14.79
N ARG A 76 13.98 -9.01 -14.87
CA ARG A 76 15.08 -9.28 -15.83
C ARG A 76 15.67 -10.69 -15.71
N ASP A 77 15.85 -11.18 -14.48
CA ASP A 77 16.47 -12.47 -14.24
C ASP A 77 15.50 -13.66 -14.27
N LYS A 78 14.18 -13.40 -14.29
CA LYS A 78 13.16 -14.46 -14.27
C LYS A 78 13.18 -15.36 -15.51
N ALA A 79 13.72 -14.90 -16.62
CA ALA A 79 13.83 -15.66 -17.88
C ALA A 79 15.01 -16.64 -17.91
N ARG A 80 15.82 -16.74 -16.85
CA ARG A 80 16.96 -17.67 -16.77
C ARG A 80 16.46 -19.12 -16.74
N ASP A 81 17.12 -19.99 -17.49
CA ASP A 81 16.83 -21.44 -17.49
C ASP A 81 17.61 -22.14 -16.37
N CYS A 82 17.20 -21.91 -15.12
CA CYS A 82 17.76 -22.54 -13.93
C CYS A 82 16.62 -22.87 -12.96
N THR A 83 16.90 -23.78 -12.00
CA THR A 83 15.96 -24.07 -10.92
C THR A 83 15.96 -22.97 -9.87
N VAL A 84 14.93 -22.92 -9.02
CA VAL A 84 14.89 -22.01 -7.85
C VAL A 84 16.08 -22.26 -6.93
N PHE A 85 16.44 -23.53 -6.72
CA PHE A 85 17.60 -23.87 -5.91
C PHE A 85 18.90 -23.34 -6.51
N ASP A 86 19.14 -23.55 -7.81
CA ASP A 86 20.33 -23.05 -8.50
C ASP A 86 20.45 -21.53 -8.45
N TYR A 87 19.31 -20.83 -8.62
CA TYR A 87 19.25 -19.36 -8.51
C TYR A 87 19.71 -18.87 -7.14
N LEU A 88 19.29 -19.52 -6.06
CA LEU A 88 19.68 -19.18 -4.70
C LEU A 88 21.13 -19.62 -4.38
N ALA A 89 21.59 -20.73 -4.96
CA ALA A 89 22.92 -21.29 -4.76
C ALA A 89 24.01 -20.56 -5.58
N GLU A 90 23.65 -19.81 -6.62
CA GLU A 90 24.57 -19.17 -7.58
C GLU A 90 25.73 -18.44 -6.91
N ARG A 91 25.47 -17.70 -5.82
CA ARG A 91 26.52 -16.93 -5.15
C ARG A 91 27.49 -17.81 -4.37
N PHE A 92 27.01 -18.88 -3.77
CA PHE A 92 27.86 -19.83 -3.03
C PHE A 92 28.77 -20.60 -4.00
N THR A 93 28.20 -21.12 -5.08
CA THR A 93 28.97 -21.81 -6.12
C THR A 93 29.96 -20.87 -6.82
N GLY A 94 29.57 -19.59 -7.01
CA GLY A 94 30.44 -18.57 -7.57
C GLY A 94 31.65 -18.29 -6.67
N ILE A 95 31.46 -18.11 -5.35
CA ILE A 95 32.57 -17.90 -4.41
C ILE A 95 33.49 -19.13 -4.36
N ALA A 96 32.92 -20.34 -4.37
CA ALA A 96 33.72 -21.56 -4.40
C ALA A 96 34.56 -21.67 -5.68
N ALA A 97 34.01 -21.29 -6.83
CA ALA A 97 34.76 -21.23 -8.09
C ALA A 97 35.88 -20.15 -8.06
N GLU A 98 35.60 -18.95 -7.53
CA GLU A 98 36.58 -17.88 -7.39
C GLU A 98 37.72 -18.28 -6.43
N ILE A 99 37.43 -19.03 -5.36
CA ILE A 99 38.45 -19.58 -4.47
C ILE A 99 39.32 -20.58 -5.22
N ALA A 100 38.73 -21.51 -5.97
CA ALA A 100 39.46 -22.48 -6.77
C ALA A 100 40.36 -21.81 -7.82
N GLU A 101 39.85 -20.86 -8.60
CA GLU A 101 40.59 -20.08 -9.57
C GLU A 101 41.76 -19.29 -8.91
N THR A 102 41.53 -18.74 -7.72
CA THR A 102 42.59 -18.01 -6.99
C THR A 102 43.67 -18.95 -6.51
N CYS A 103 43.32 -20.17 -6.06
CA CYS A 103 44.27 -21.22 -5.71
C CYS A 103 45.09 -21.69 -6.92
N ASP A 104 44.46 -21.89 -8.06
CA ASP A 104 45.10 -22.28 -9.30
C ASP A 104 46.10 -21.18 -9.78
N ALA A 105 45.66 -19.91 -9.70
CA ALA A 105 46.51 -18.78 -10.03
C ALA A 105 47.72 -18.66 -9.08
N MET A 106 47.60 -19.01 -7.79
CA MET A 106 48.74 -19.06 -6.85
C MET A 106 49.75 -20.18 -7.16
N ALA A 107 49.30 -21.25 -7.82
CA ALA A 107 50.14 -22.39 -8.20
C ALA A 107 50.99 -22.13 -9.47
N GLU A 108 50.78 -21.01 -10.17
CA GLU A 108 51.55 -20.66 -11.37
C GLU A 108 53.01 -20.41 -11.08
N PRO A 109 53.96 -21.04 -11.82
CA PRO A 109 55.41 -21.05 -11.48
C PRO A 109 56.14 -19.71 -11.75
N HIS A 110 55.49 -18.70 -12.31
CA HIS A 110 56.10 -17.41 -12.71
C HIS A 110 55.52 -16.18 -12.01
N LEU A 111 54.88 -16.39 -10.84
CA LEU A 111 54.32 -15.28 -10.08
C LEU A 111 55.40 -14.46 -9.36
N ASP A 112 55.37 -13.14 -9.49
CA ASP A 112 56.20 -12.25 -8.69
C ASP A 112 55.68 -12.11 -7.25
N GLU A 113 56.50 -11.67 -6.31
CA GLU A 113 56.16 -11.53 -4.88
C GLU A 113 54.98 -10.59 -4.67
N ALA A 114 54.85 -9.54 -5.47
CA ALA A 114 53.72 -8.61 -5.42
C ALA A 114 52.42 -9.21 -5.94
N GLY A 115 52.49 -10.09 -6.95
CA GLY A 115 51.36 -10.88 -7.46
C GLY A 115 50.87 -11.88 -6.43
N MET A 116 51.79 -12.63 -5.80
CA MET A 116 51.46 -13.57 -4.73
C MET A 116 50.77 -12.88 -3.55
N THR A 117 51.27 -11.74 -3.10
CA THR A 117 50.67 -10.98 -2.00
C THR A 117 49.24 -10.52 -2.33
N ARG A 118 48.98 -10.08 -3.58
CA ARG A 118 47.64 -9.69 -4.02
C ARG A 118 46.66 -10.87 -4.08
N LEU A 119 47.12 -12.00 -4.62
CA LEU A 119 46.30 -13.22 -4.68
C LEU A 119 45.99 -13.77 -3.29
N PHE A 120 46.96 -13.73 -2.37
CA PHE A 120 46.76 -14.13 -0.98
C PHE A 120 45.74 -13.24 -0.26
N ALA A 121 45.80 -11.93 -0.44
CA ALA A 121 44.83 -11.00 0.10
C ALA A 121 43.41 -11.25 -0.48
N ARG A 122 43.31 -11.54 -1.79
CA ARG A 122 42.03 -11.91 -2.43
C ARG A 122 41.48 -13.22 -1.87
N TYR A 123 42.34 -14.25 -1.76
CA TYR A 123 41.98 -15.56 -1.18
C TYR A 123 41.44 -15.41 0.24
N GLN A 124 42.14 -14.62 1.09
CA GLN A 124 41.67 -14.37 2.45
C GLN A 124 40.30 -13.67 2.46
N THR A 125 40.12 -12.67 1.60
CA THR A 125 38.83 -11.97 1.47
C THR A 125 37.70 -12.92 1.05
N LEU A 126 37.94 -13.85 0.13
CA LEU A 126 36.98 -14.85 -0.32
C LEU A 126 36.66 -15.87 0.78
N LEU A 127 37.65 -16.30 1.56
CA LEU A 127 37.44 -17.15 2.71
C LEU A 127 36.59 -16.46 3.78
N ASP A 128 36.90 -15.21 4.12
CA ASP A 128 36.12 -14.44 5.09
C ASP A 128 34.67 -14.25 4.63
N GLN A 129 34.44 -14.08 3.33
CA GLN A 129 33.10 -14.03 2.74
C GLN A 129 32.38 -15.39 2.83
N SER A 130 33.07 -16.47 2.48
CA SER A 130 32.54 -17.85 2.54
C SER A 130 32.13 -18.22 3.97
N GLU A 131 33.00 -17.91 4.95
CA GLU A 131 32.71 -18.15 6.36
C GLU A 131 31.52 -17.30 6.86
N ALA A 132 31.50 -16.01 6.50
CA ALA A 132 30.42 -15.11 6.88
C ALA A 132 29.05 -15.54 6.35
N MET A 133 29.00 -16.22 5.21
CA MET A 133 27.79 -16.74 4.57
C MET A 133 27.44 -18.16 5.01
N ASP A 134 28.25 -18.80 5.87
CA ASP A 134 28.13 -20.24 6.21
C ASP A 134 28.04 -21.14 4.96
N ALA A 135 28.99 -20.91 4.03
CA ALA A 135 28.94 -21.55 2.71
C ALA A 135 29.10 -23.08 2.77
N GLU A 136 29.61 -23.64 3.86
CA GLU A 136 29.67 -25.11 4.03
C GLU A 136 28.27 -25.73 4.18
N HIS A 137 27.29 -24.97 4.71
CA HIS A 137 25.94 -25.44 5.01
C HIS A 137 24.89 -24.74 4.14
N TYR A 138 25.27 -24.17 3.00
CA TYR A 138 24.38 -23.36 2.17
C TYR A 138 23.12 -24.10 1.72
N GLU A 139 23.22 -25.40 1.37
CA GLU A 139 22.06 -26.19 0.94
C GLU A 139 21.00 -26.26 2.04
N SER A 140 21.40 -26.58 3.26
CA SER A 140 20.47 -26.66 4.40
C SER A 140 19.88 -25.29 4.73
N THR A 141 20.64 -24.23 4.55
CA THR A 141 20.20 -22.86 4.77
C THR A 141 19.20 -22.39 3.70
N ILE A 142 19.43 -22.72 2.43
CA ILE A 142 18.46 -22.49 1.34
C ILE A 142 17.15 -23.24 1.61
N TYR A 143 17.20 -24.55 1.92
CA TYR A 143 15.99 -25.31 2.20
C TYR A 143 15.24 -24.80 3.44
N ARG A 144 15.94 -24.36 4.48
CA ARG A 144 15.33 -23.74 5.67
C ARG A 144 14.62 -22.42 5.32
N GLN A 145 15.22 -21.55 4.51
CA GLN A 145 14.57 -20.29 4.08
C GLN A 145 13.37 -20.57 3.19
N LEU A 146 13.49 -21.49 2.22
CA LEU A 146 12.38 -21.94 1.39
C LEU A 146 11.23 -22.51 2.24
N HIS A 147 11.55 -23.31 3.26
CA HIS A 147 10.54 -23.83 4.18
C HIS A 147 9.88 -22.71 4.99
N THR A 148 10.64 -21.76 5.53
CA THR A 148 10.12 -20.60 6.28
C THR A 148 9.16 -19.76 5.41
N ALA A 149 9.49 -19.59 4.13
CA ALA A 149 8.63 -18.89 3.19
C ALA A 149 7.47 -19.77 2.65
N GLY A 150 7.37 -21.05 3.07
CA GLY A 150 6.39 -22.00 2.55
C GLY A 150 6.61 -22.36 1.08
N MET A 151 7.85 -22.29 0.57
CA MET A 151 8.22 -22.51 -0.83
C MET A 151 9.09 -23.76 -1.06
N ARG A 152 9.18 -24.65 -0.08
CA ARG A 152 10.08 -25.82 -0.14
C ARG A 152 9.87 -26.68 -1.38
N GLU A 153 8.62 -26.86 -1.80
CA GLU A 153 8.28 -27.68 -2.96
C GLU A 153 8.72 -27.07 -4.30
N LEU A 154 9.02 -25.77 -4.32
CA LEU A 154 9.45 -25.06 -5.53
C LEU A 154 10.95 -25.17 -5.79
N ALA A 155 11.73 -25.82 -4.92
CA ALA A 155 13.19 -25.88 -5.05
C ALA A 155 13.65 -26.37 -6.43
N GLU A 156 13.03 -27.42 -6.96
CA GLU A 156 13.34 -28.04 -8.25
C GLU A 156 12.55 -27.44 -9.43
N THR A 157 11.69 -26.44 -9.17
CA THR A 157 10.87 -25.78 -10.20
C THR A 157 11.74 -24.80 -10.98
N LYS A 158 11.51 -24.65 -12.28
CA LYS A 158 12.20 -23.65 -13.10
C LYS A 158 11.84 -22.24 -12.66
N LEU A 159 12.83 -21.36 -12.61
CA LEU A 159 12.64 -19.95 -12.20
C LEU A 159 11.62 -19.21 -13.07
N SER A 160 11.50 -19.58 -14.34
CA SER A 160 10.50 -19.03 -15.27
C SER A 160 9.05 -19.39 -14.93
N GLU A 161 8.84 -20.48 -14.18
CA GLU A 161 7.51 -21.01 -13.85
C GLU A 161 6.94 -20.44 -12.55
N VAL A 162 7.77 -19.81 -11.69
CA VAL A 162 7.30 -19.23 -10.43
C VAL A 162 6.45 -17.96 -10.68
N SER A 163 5.51 -17.69 -9.80
CA SER A 163 4.71 -16.46 -9.85
C SER A 163 5.56 -15.20 -9.62
N GLY A 164 5.01 -14.02 -9.91
CA GLY A 164 5.71 -12.74 -9.63
C GLY A 164 5.99 -12.53 -8.16
N GLY A 165 5.02 -12.86 -7.28
CA GLY A 165 5.18 -12.75 -5.83
C GLY A 165 6.21 -13.74 -5.26
N GLU A 166 6.21 -14.98 -5.73
CA GLU A 166 7.22 -15.98 -5.36
C GLU A 166 8.62 -15.53 -5.79
N TYR A 167 8.74 -15.02 -7.01
CA TYR A 167 10.02 -14.51 -7.50
C TYR A 167 10.53 -13.33 -6.66
N LYS A 168 9.65 -12.43 -6.21
CA LYS A 168 10.03 -11.34 -5.29
C LYS A 168 10.59 -11.89 -3.97
N LEU A 169 9.96 -12.93 -3.40
CA LEU A 169 10.48 -13.58 -2.20
C LEU A 169 11.85 -14.21 -2.43
N LEU A 170 12.07 -14.85 -3.60
CA LEU A 170 13.37 -15.42 -3.96
C LEU A 170 14.46 -14.35 -4.06
N GLN A 171 14.14 -13.16 -4.59
CA GLN A 171 15.08 -12.04 -4.60
C GLN A 171 15.47 -11.61 -3.17
N ILE A 172 14.50 -11.51 -2.26
CA ILE A 172 14.76 -11.15 -0.86
C ILE A 172 15.59 -12.26 -0.17
N MET A 173 15.24 -13.54 -0.38
CA MET A 173 16.00 -14.67 0.16
C MET A 173 17.46 -14.65 -0.34
N ARG A 174 17.67 -14.36 -1.61
CA ARG A 174 19.02 -14.26 -2.21
C ARG A 174 19.87 -13.20 -1.48
N GLU A 175 19.30 -12.02 -1.20
CA GLU A 175 20.00 -10.99 -0.43
C GLU A 175 20.24 -11.42 1.02
N MET A 176 19.30 -12.11 1.66
CA MET A 176 19.47 -12.62 3.03
C MET A 176 20.55 -13.70 3.13
N LEU A 177 20.70 -14.55 2.10
CA LEU A 177 21.70 -15.61 2.02
C LEU A 177 23.15 -15.06 1.96
N LEU A 178 23.33 -13.82 1.50
CA LEU A 178 24.63 -13.13 1.55
C LEU A 178 25.05 -12.73 2.97
N ALA A 179 24.25 -13.05 3.98
CA ALA A 179 24.43 -12.72 5.39
C ALA A 179 24.81 -11.25 5.61
N PRO A 180 24.02 -10.28 5.08
CA PRO A 180 24.24 -8.88 5.36
C PRO A 180 23.98 -8.62 6.86
N ASN A 181 24.68 -7.64 7.44
CA ASN A 181 24.34 -7.20 8.80
C ASN A 181 23.35 -6.03 8.81
N LEU A 182 23.12 -5.40 7.65
CA LEU A 182 21.99 -4.51 7.38
C LEU A 182 21.28 -4.94 6.10
N LEU A 183 20.01 -5.28 6.21
CA LEU A 183 19.14 -5.56 5.07
C LEU A 183 18.19 -4.39 4.84
N VAL A 184 18.15 -3.87 3.63
CA VAL A 184 17.26 -2.79 3.23
C VAL A 184 16.25 -3.32 2.21
N LEU A 185 14.96 -3.16 2.52
CA LEU A 185 13.85 -3.59 1.68
C LEU A 185 13.02 -2.39 1.25
N ASP A 186 12.86 -2.18 -0.05
CA ASP A 186 12.01 -1.11 -0.59
C ASP A 186 10.73 -1.72 -1.19
N GLU A 187 9.60 -1.48 -0.52
CA GLU A 187 8.27 -2.03 -0.85
C GLU A 187 8.30 -3.56 -1.08
N PRO A 188 8.73 -4.35 -0.08
CA PRO A 188 8.89 -5.79 -0.23
C PRO A 188 7.57 -6.54 -0.39
N ASP A 189 6.47 -5.92 -0.01
CA ASP A 189 5.11 -6.45 0.00
C ASP A 189 4.34 -6.22 -1.31
N ALA A 190 4.88 -5.43 -2.25
CA ALA A 190 4.22 -5.16 -3.52
C ALA A 190 3.97 -6.46 -4.31
N PHE A 191 2.72 -6.63 -4.80
CA PHE A 191 2.25 -7.78 -5.59
C PHE A 191 2.25 -9.14 -4.87
N LEU A 192 2.41 -9.17 -3.53
CA LEU A 192 2.34 -10.41 -2.75
C LEU A 192 0.89 -10.74 -2.38
N ASP A 193 0.49 -11.99 -2.63
CA ASP A 193 -0.73 -12.55 -2.07
C ASP A 193 -0.57 -12.90 -0.57
N PHE A 194 -1.64 -13.32 0.10
CA PHE A 194 -1.61 -13.63 1.53
C PHE A 194 -0.59 -14.72 1.89
N ALA A 195 -0.40 -15.74 1.04
CA ALA A 195 0.56 -16.82 1.30
C ALA A 195 2.00 -16.30 1.25
N ASN A 196 2.31 -15.52 0.21
CA ASN A 196 3.62 -14.92 0.04
C ASN A 196 3.90 -13.84 1.11
N LEU A 197 2.89 -13.07 1.52
CA LEU A 197 3.03 -12.08 2.58
C LEU A 197 3.34 -12.74 3.94
N ASN A 198 2.69 -13.87 4.27
CA ASN A 198 3.02 -14.66 5.45
C ASN A 198 4.46 -15.23 5.37
N GLY A 199 4.86 -15.69 4.19
CA GLY A 199 6.23 -16.14 3.94
C GLY A 199 7.25 -15.04 4.17
N LEU A 200 7.00 -13.83 3.65
CA LEU A 200 7.83 -12.65 3.88
C LEU A 200 7.94 -12.31 5.37
N CYS A 201 6.81 -12.30 6.08
CA CYS A 201 6.79 -12.05 7.52
C CYS A 201 7.63 -13.10 8.28
N GLY A 202 7.54 -14.37 7.91
CA GLY A 202 8.37 -15.45 8.46
C GLY A 202 9.86 -15.22 8.22
N LEU A 203 10.24 -14.85 7.00
CA LEU A 203 11.64 -14.54 6.65
C LEU A 203 12.17 -13.35 7.46
N ILE A 204 11.42 -12.24 7.54
CA ILE A 204 11.81 -11.07 8.32
C ILE A 204 11.99 -11.43 9.80
N ASN A 205 11.05 -12.15 10.41
CA ASN A 205 11.12 -12.50 11.83
C ASN A 205 12.25 -13.48 12.17
N THR A 206 12.73 -14.27 11.22
CA THR A 206 13.89 -15.15 11.40
C THR A 206 15.23 -14.47 11.14
N TYR A 207 15.21 -13.29 10.51
CA TYR A 207 16.42 -12.52 10.24
C TYR A 207 16.95 -11.88 11.53
N ARG A 208 18.24 -12.07 11.83
CA ARG A 208 18.87 -11.58 13.07
C ARG A 208 19.67 -10.29 12.89
N GLY A 209 19.89 -9.87 11.65
CA GLY A 209 20.59 -8.61 11.34
C GLY A 209 19.70 -7.40 11.56
N THR A 210 20.24 -6.22 11.26
CA THR A 210 19.47 -4.98 11.24
C THR A 210 18.62 -4.93 9.97
N LEU A 211 17.37 -4.54 10.08
CA LEU A 211 16.45 -4.39 8.96
C LEU A 211 15.95 -2.95 8.87
N LEU A 212 15.97 -2.39 7.67
CA LEU A 212 15.24 -1.17 7.32
C LEU A 212 14.29 -1.50 6.17
N ALA A 213 12.99 -1.39 6.39
CA ALA A 213 12.02 -1.61 5.33
C ALA A 213 11.13 -0.39 5.10
N VAL A 214 10.98 0.00 3.83
CA VAL A 214 9.95 0.93 3.40
C VAL A 214 8.71 0.12 3.07
N THR A 215 7.64 0.28 3.83
CA THR A 215 6.38 -0.44 3.60
C THR A 215 5.17 0.35 4.09
N HIS A 216 4.06 0.17 3.43
CA HIS A 216 2.75 0.66 3.85
C HIS A 216 1.83 -0.48 4.30
N ASN A 217 2.30 -1.73 4.21
CA ASN A 217 1.52 -2.90 4.56
C ASN A 217 1.35 -3.04 6.07
N ARG A 218 0.11 -2.89 6.53
CA ARG A 218 -0.24 -2.91 7.96
C ARG A 218 0.08 -4.25 8.62
N TYR A 219 -0.02 -5.36 7.87
CA TYR A 219 0.30 -6.68 8.39
C TYR A 219 1.78 -6.77 8.79
N LEU A 220 2.69 -6.39 7.90
CA LEU A 220 4.12 -6.36 8.19
C LEU A 220 4.45 -5.38 9.31
N LEU A 221 3.85 -4.17 9.28
CA LEU A 221 4.06 -3.14 10.31
C LEU A 221 3.70 -3.62 11.71
N HIS A 222 2.66 -4.45 11.84
CA HIS A 222 2.24 -4.99 13.14
C HIS A 222 3.06 -6.18 13.63
N HIS A 223 3.66 -6.99 12.71
CA HIS A 223 4.23 -8.29 13.07
C HIS A 223 5.75 -8.37 12.95
N CYS A 224 6.40 -7.41 12.25
CA CYS A 224 7.80 -7.56 11.85
C CYS A 224 8.73 -6.47 12.38
N PHE A 225 8.22 -5.37 12.92
CA PHE A 225 9.01 -4.19 13.26
C PHE A 225 8.87 -3.80 14.73
N ASP A 226 9.99 -3.40 15.33
CA ASP A 226 10.11 -2.94 16.70
C ASP A 226 10.47 -1.45 16.82
N LYS A 227 10.73 -0.78 15.69
CA LYS A 227 10.99 0.65 15.60
C LYS A 227 10.33 1.23 14.35
N VAL A 228 9.76 2.42 14.46
CA VAL A 228 9.14 3.15 13.35
C VAL A 228 9.86 4.47 13.15
N LEU A 229 10.30 4.71 11.91
CA LEU A 229 10.83 5.98 11.43
C LEU A 229 9.74 6.64 10.58
N HIS A 230 9.18 7.73 11.07
CA HIS A 230 8.11 8.46 10.37
C HIS A 230 8.67 9.71 9.69
N LEU A 231 8.69 9.69 8.36
CA LEU A 231 9.16 10.78 7.51
C LEU A 231 7.97 11.56 6.95
N GLU A 232 7.72 12.75 7.48
CA GLU A 232 6.61 13.60 7.06
C GLU A 232 7.01 15.09 7.17
N ASN A 233 6.50 15.92 6.26
CA ASN A 233 6.73 17.39 6.27
C ASN A 233 8.20 17.77 6.43
N ARG A 234 9.13 17.11 5.72
CA ARG A 234 10.59 17.31 5.74
C ARG A 234 11.30 16.95 7.05
N ALA A 235 10.58 16.42 8.02
CA ALA A 235 11.12 16.00 9.31
C ALA A 235 10.97 14.50 9.50
N LEU A 236 11.85 13.91 10.31
CA LEU A 236 11.82 12.51 10.67
C LEU A 236 11.63 12.38 12.17
N GLN A 237 10.69 11.54 12.57
CA GLN A 237 10.45 11.19 13.97
C GLN A 237 10.72 9.71 14.20
N GLU A 238 11.41 9.39 15.28
CA GLU A 238 11.68 8.02 15.70
C GLU A 238 10.71 7.59 16.79
N PHE A 239 10.18 6.38 16.65
CA PHE A 239 9.32 5.76 17.67
C PHE A 239 9.84 4.36 17.97
N ASP A 240 10.24 4.16 19.21
CA ASP A 240 10.59 2.84 19.73
C ASP A 240 9.34 2.10 20.17
N GLY A 241 9.15 0.88 19.67
CA GLY A 241 8.02 0.03 19.97
C GLY A 241 7.21 -0.41 18.76
N SER A 242 6.10 -1.10 19.03
CA SER A 242 5.24 -1.63 17.97
C SER A 242 4.51 -0.53 17.20
N TYR A 243 4.11 -0.85 15.97
CA TYR A 243 3.30 0.03 15.14
C TYR A 243 1.98 0.47 15.82
N GLY A 244 1.37 -0.40 16.63
CA GLY A 244 0.19 -0.05 17.42
C GLY A 244 0.48 1.05 18.46
N ALA A 245 1.60 0.94 19.16
CA ALA A 245 2.04 1.95 20.13
C ALA A 245 2.35 3.30 19.46
N TYR A 246 3.06 3.27 18.30
CA TYR A 246 3.27 4.42 17.44
C TYR A 246 1.95 5.10 17.06
N ARG A 247 0.96 4.33 16.59
CA ARG A 247 -0.35 4.87 16.20
C ARG A 247 -1.06 5.56 17.35
N CYS A 248 -1.04 4.97 18.54
CA CYS A 248 -1.62 5.56 19.74
C CYS A 248 -0.91 6.87 20.12
N ALA A 249 0.41 6.89 20.06
CA ALA A 249 1.20 8.09 20.36
C ALA A 249 0.88 9.23 19.39
N MET A 250 0.84 8.94 18.10
CA MET A 250 0.48 9.91 17.05
C MET A 250 -0.93 10.47 17.22
N LEU A 251 -1.90 9.63 17.55
CA LEU A 251 -3.28 10.09 17.79
C LEU A 251 -3.37 11.00 19.02
N ARG A 252 -2.64 10.67 20.09
CA ARG A 252 -2.58 11.52 21.30
C ARG A 252 -1.94 12.86 20.99
N GLU A 253 -0.85 12.87 20.25
CA GLU A 253 -0.16 14.08 19.86
C GLU A 253 -1.06 14.97 18.99
N LYS A 254 -1.71 14.41 17.97
CA LYS A 254 -2.72 15.10 17.14
C LYS A 254 -3.82 15.74 17.99
N LEU A 255 -4.37 14.98 18.93
CA LEU A 255 -5.42 15.47 19.79
C LEU A 255 -4.92 16.65 20.66
N THR A 256 -3.73 16.50 21.25
CA THR A 256 -3.12 17.54 22.08
C THR A 256 -2.85 18.82 21.29
N GLN A 257 -2.34 18.69 20.07
CA GLN A 257 -2.09 19.83 19.18
C GLN A 257 -3.40 20.49 18.74
N ARG A 258 -4.45 19.73 18.44
CA ARG A 258 -5.79 20.27 18.14
C ARG A 258 -6.37 21.05 19.31
N LEU A 259 -6.29 20.48 20.52
CA LEU A 259 -6.79 21.17 21.71
C LEU A 259 -6.06 22.49 21.95
N ARG A 260 -4.73 22.50 21.86
CA ARG A 260 -3.93 23.73 21.98
C ARG A 260 -4.29 24.75 20.91
N HIS A 261 -4.45 24.30 19.65
CA HIS A 261 -4.84 25.20 18.57
C HIS A 261 -6.23 25.83 18.81
N ILE A 262 -7.20 25.06 19.30
CA ILE A 262 -8.53 25.56 19.66
C ILE A 262 -8.42 26.58 20.80
N GLU A 263 -7.64 26.29 21.86
CA GLU A 263 -7.42 27.21 22.97
C GLU A 263 -6.78 28.53 22.51
N GLU A 264 -5.75 28.45 21.63
CA GLU A 264 -5.11 29.63 21.03
C GLU A 264 -6.08 30.45 20.17
N GLN A 265 -6.92 29.78 19.36
CA GLN A 265 -7.95 30.46 18.56
C GLN A 265 -8.98 31.19 19.45
N GLU A 266 -9.42 30.56 20.53
CA GLU A 266 -10.33 31.19 21.47
C GLU A 266 -9.69 32.37 22.19
N GLU A 267 -8.41 32.29 22.57
CA GLU A 267 -7.69 33.41 23.20
C GLU A 267 -7.53 34.56 22.23
N ILE A 268 -7.20 34.31 20.96
CA ILE A 268 -7.14 35.33 19.91
C ILE A 268 -8.50 36.00 19.73
N ALA A 269 -9.58 35.21 19.58
CA ALA A 269 -10.92 35.71 19.39
C ALA A 269 -11.37 36.59 20.57
N ARG A 270 -11.16 36.16 21.81
CA ARG A 270 -11.46 36.95 23.03
C ARG A 270 -10.65 38.26 23.06
N THR A 271 -9.38 38.23 22.64
CA THR A 271 -8.52 39.41 22.62
C THR A 271 -8.95 40.39 21.52
N GLU A 272 -9.36 39.90 20.35
CA GLU A 272 -9.93 40.67 19.25
C GLU A 272 -11.21 41.39 19.67
N GLU A 273 -12.14 40.66 20.30
CA GLU A 273 -13.38 41.26 20.82
C GLU A 273 -13.10 42.35 21.84
N MET A 274 -12.13 42.13 22.74
CA MET A 274 -11.72 43.14 23.72
C MET A 274 -11.11 44.38 23.06
N VAL A 275 -10.26 44.23 22.02
CA VAL A 275 -9.69 45.34 21.25
C VAL A 275 -10.79 46.13 20.56
N GLU A 276 -11.77 45.45 19.97
CA GLU A 276 -12.90 46.10 19.30
C GLU A 276 -13.78 46.89 20.30
N LEU A 277 -14.05 46.31 21.48
CA LEU A 277 -14.79 46.99 22.54
C LEU A 277 -14.06 48.24 23.03
N LEU A 278 -12.75 48.15 23.25
CA LEU A 278 -11.92 49.30 23.68
C LEU A 278 -11.85 50.36 22.59
N ARG A 279 -11.78 50.01 21.31
CA ARG A 279 -11.84 50.96 20.19
C ARG A 279 -13.19 51.71 20.14
N LYS A 280 -14.32 51.00 20.29
CA LYS A 280 -15.65 51.61 20.36
C LYS A 280 -15.76 52.56 21.54
N ARG A 281 -15.19 52.25 22.71
CA ARG A 281 -15.15 53.15 23.86
C ARG A 281 -14.24 54.36 23.64
N ALA A 282 -13.09 54.18 22.98
CA ALA A 282 -12.17 55.26 22.67
C ALA A 282 -12.76 56.31 21.68
N THR A 283 -13.65 55.87 20.76
CA THR A 283 -14.38 56.78 19.86
C THR A 283 -15.48 57.56 20.57
N LEU A 284 -16.06 57.02 21.64
CA LEU A 284 -17.13 57.65 22.41
C LEU A 284 -16.61 58.61 23.52
N MET A 285 -15.39 58.34 24.04
CA MET A 285 -14.78 59.11 25.12
C MET A 285 -13.33 59.47 24.76
N VAL A 286 -13.04 60.74 24.60
CA VAL A 286 -11.68 61.27 24.36
C VAL A 286 -10.89 61.19 25.67
N ASN A 287 -10.33 59.96 25.97
CA ASN A 287 -9.50 59.74 27.14
C ASN A 287 -8.17 59.09 26.73
N PRO A 288 -7.01 59.72 26.99
CA PRO A 288 -5.70 59.22 26.61
C PRO A 288 -5.39 57.82 27.18
N THR A 289 -5.91 57.50 28.36
CA THR A 289 -5.70 56.21 29.04
C THR A 289 -6.35 55.04 28.26
N ILE A 290 -7.50 55.29 27.61
CA ILE A 290 -8.18 54.27 26.79
C ILE A 290 -7.36 53.99 25.52
N GLY A 291 -6.75 55.04 24.91
CA GLY A 291 -5.86 54.90 23.76
C GLY A 291 -4.63 54.02 24.09
N GLN A 292 -4.03 54.22 25.24
CA GLN A 292 -2.91 53.35 25.70
C GLN A 292 -3.35 51.92 25.92
N ALA A 293 -4.53 51.66 26.48
CA ALA A 293 -5.09 50.33 26.67
C ALA A 293 -5.38 49.61 25.33
N VAL A 294 -5.88 50.36 24.31
CA VAL A 294 -6.06 49.80 22.95
C VAL A 294 -4.73 49.37 22.36
N ASN A 295 -3.69 50.23 22.42
CA ASN A 295 -2.37 49.89 21.89
C ASN A 295 -1.72 48.68 22.60
N ALA A 296 -1.85 48.61 23.93
CA ALA A 296 -1.33 47.48 24.71
C ALA A 296 -2.02 46.14 24.33
N LYS A 297 -3.36 46.17 24.20
CA LYS A 297 -4.12 44.97 23.78
C LYS A 297 -3.90 44.62 22.31
N GLN A 298 -3.71 45.60 21.43
CA GLN A 298 -3.33 45.36 20.04
C GLN A 298 -1.95 44.69 19.95
N SER A 299 -0.97 45.17 20.71
CA SER A 299 0.36 44.54 20.78
C SER A 299 0.32 43.11 21.35
N GLN A 300 -0.59 42.83 22.27
CA GLN A 300 -0.83 41.48 22.78
C GLN A 300 -1.42 40.59 21.69
N LEU A 301 -2.41 41.08 20.95
CA LEU A 301 -3.03 40.37 19.84
C LEU A 301 -2.00 40.04 18.74
N ASP A 302 -1.17 41.00 18.38
CA ASP A 302 -0.13 40.80 17.36
C ASP A 302 0.90 39.76 17.81
N ARG A 303 1.27 39.75 19.11
CA ARG A 303 2.13 38.69 19.67
C ARG A 303 1.47 37.30 19.65
N LEU A 304 0.17 37.21 19.98
CA LEU A 304 -0.57 35.94 19.93
C LEU A 304 -0.65 35.44 18.50
N ARG A 305 -0.92 36.30 17.51
CA ARG A 305 -0.95 35.92 16.09
C ARG A 305 0.42 35.46 15.58
N VAL A 306 1.52 36.08 15.99
CA VAL A 306 2.89 35.64 15.66
C VAL A 306 3.25 34.33 16.33
N ARG A 307 2.72 34.11 17.54
CA ARG A 307 2.95 32.87 18.33
C ARG A 307 2.03 31.74 17.94
N GLN A 308 0.98 32.04 17.17
CA GLN A 308 0.04 31.07 16.70
C GLN A 308 0.80 29.93 16.02
N ILE A 309 0.74 28.76 16.64
CA ILE A 309 1.36 27.55 16.09
C ILE A 309 0.78 27.37 14.70
N GLN A 310 1.63 27.35 13.69
CA GLN A 310 1.21 26.93 12.35
C GLN A 310 0.48 25.62 12.50
N ALA A 311 -0.62 25.46 11.76
CA ALA A 311 -1.49 24.28 11.82
C ALA A 311 -0.68 22.99 12.04
N PRO A 312 -1.15 22.09 12.92
CA PRO A 312 -0.32 21.02 13.47
C PRO A 312 0.41 20.24 12.39
N PHE A 313 1.65 19.89 12.67
CA PHE A 313 2.56 19.09 11.83
C PHE A 313 1.88 17.93 11.08
N ILE A 314 0.75 17.44 11.58
CA ILE A 314 0.02 16.26 11.14
C ILE A 314 -1.25 16.60 10.31
N GLU A 315 -1.55 17.86 10.08
CA GLU A 315 -2.50 18.26 9.05
C GLU A 315 -1.82 18.33 7.65
N ALA A 316 -1.08 17.31 7.27
CA ALA A 316 -1.13 16.90 5.88
C ALA A 316 -2.62 16.72 5.58
N ARG A 317 -3.15 17.51 4.65
CA ARG A 317 -4.57 17.47 4.27
C ARG A 317 -4.98 16.02 4.12
N GLU A 318 -5.71 15.49 5.10
CA GLU A 318 -6.22 14.13 4.99
C GLU A 318 -7.07 14.10 3.74
N PRO A 319 -6.74 13.26 2.76
CA PRO A 319 -7.57 13.15 1.56
C PRO A 319 -8.97 12.77 2.01
N ARG A 320 -10.00 13.46 1.50
CA ARG A 320 -11.40 13.14 1.77
C ARG A 320 -12.04 12.65 0.50
N ILE A 321 -12.04 11.34 0.31
CA ILE A 321 -12.70 10.71 -0.83
C ILE A 321 -14.19 10.68 -0.53
N THR A 322 -14.96 11.45 -1.30
CA THR A 322 -16.43 11.41 -1.24
C THR A 322 -16.90 10.72 -2.52
N LEU A 323 -17.52 9.57 -2.37
CA LEU A 323 -18.09 8.84 -3.50
C LEU A 323 -19.40 9.51 -3.96
N PRO A 324 -19.75 9.40 -5.26
CA PRO A 324 -20.98 9.96 -5.79
C PRO A 324 -22.21 9.36 -5.11
N GLU A 325 -23.22 10.20 -4.85
CA GLU A 325 -24.52 9.71 -4.37
C GLU A 325 -25.22 8.95 -5.50
N VAL A 326 -25.59 7.71 -5.26
CA VAL A 326 -26.35 6.91 -6.22
C VAL A 326 -27.75 7.52 -6.39
N ASN A 327 -28.13 7.82 -7.63
CA ASN A 327 -29.39 8.48 -7.93
C ASN A 327 -30.58 7.50 -7.69
N LYS A 328 -31.25 7.60 -6.55
CA LYS A 328 -32.36 6.70 -6.16
C LYS A 328 -33.54 6.72 -7.13
N ASN A 329 -33.69 7.78 -7.92
CA ASN A 329 -34.80 7.95 -8.84
C ASN A 329 -34.63 7.18 -10.17
N GLU A 330 -33.42 7.02 -10.69
CA GLU A 330 -33.13 6.15 -11.85
C GLU A 330 -33.15 4.67 -11.47
N ALA A 331 -32.89 4.39 -10.22
CA ALA A 331 -32.92 3.06 -9.65
C ALA A 331 -34.37 2.47 -9.57
N ALA A 332 -35.43 3.25 -9.75
CA ALA A 332 -36.81 2.77 -9.54
C ALA A 332 -37.36 1.86 -10.65
N SER A 333 -36.73 1.73 -11.82
CA SER A 333 -37.34 1.09 -13.00
C SER A 333 -36.68 -0.17 -13.56
N GLY A 334 -35.65 -0.76 -12.94
CA GLY A 334 -34.90 -1.81 -13.65
C GLY A 334 -34.14 -2.87 -12.83
N GLY A 335 -34.65 -3.32 -11.68
CA GLY A 335 -34.09 -4.51 -11.01
C GLY A 335 -34.60 -5.82 -11.65
N LEU A 336 -33.78 -6.89 -11.60
CA LEU A 336 -34.24 -8.24 -11.95
C LEU A 336 -35.38 -8.64 -11.01
N PRO A 337 -36.53 -9.16 -11.50
CA PRO A 337 -37.65 -9.52 -10.65
C PRO A 337 -37.25 -10.64 -9.68
N ALA A 338 -37.43 -10.41 -8.39
CA ALA A 338 -37.35 -11.46 -7.39
C ALA A 338 -38.45 -12.51 -7.69
N ARG A 339 -38.09 -13.79 -7.69
CA ARG A 339 -39.04 -14.86 -7.88
C ARG A 339 -40.00 -14.90 -6.68
N GLU A 340 -41.30 -14.78 -6.91
CA GLU A 340 -42.32 -14.96 -5.88
C GLU A 340 -42.19 -16.31 -5.17
N PRO A 341 -42.26 -16.36 -3.83
CA PRO A 341 -42.45 -17.63 -3.12
C PRO A 341 -43.85 -18.15 -3.36
N ALA A 342 -43.94 -19.37 -3.87
CA ALA A 342 -45.22 -20.07 -4.03
C ALA A 342 -45.81 -20.40 -2.66
N SER A 343 -46.87 -19.72 -2.24
CA SER A 343 -48.10 -20.28 -1.68
C SER A 343 -48.91 -19.21 -0.97
N LYS A 344 -50.11 -19.01 -1.47
CA LYS A 344 -51.21 -18.27 -0.81
C LYS A 344 -51.74 -19.04 0.39
N ARG A 345 -51.89 -18.40 1.54
CA ARG A 345 -52.98 -18.66 2.47
C ARG A 345 -53.53 -17.35 3.04
N HIS A 346 -54.84 -17.35 3.15
CA HIS A 346 -55.74 -16.24 3.43
C HIS A 346 -55.58 -15.59 4.81
N GLY A 347 -55.78 -14.27 4.83
CA GLY A 347 -56.63 -13.54 5.81
C GLY A 347 -55.89 -13.02 7.03
N GLU A 348 -55.53 -11.72 6.98
CA GLU A 348 -55.68 -10.81 8.13
C GLU A 348 -55.48 -9.35 7.67
N ALA A 349 -56.10 -8.39 8.35
CA ALA A 349 -56.27 -7.00 7.96
C ALA A 349 -54.96 -6.16 8.01
N PRO A 350 -54.88 -4.99 7.34
CA PRO A 350 -53.66 -4.26 7.11
C PRO A 350 -53.16 -3.59 8.38
N ARG A 351 -51.98 -4.01 8.84
CA ARG A 351 -51.11 -3.19 9.67
C ARG A 351 -50.24 -2.35 8.72
N GLU A 352 -50.09 -1.08 9.02
CA GLU A 352 -49.17 -0.16 8.33
C GLU A 352 -47.75 -0.78 8.30
N GLU A 353 -47.41 -1.38 7.18
CA GLU A 353 -46.06 -1.85 6.91
C GLU A 353 -45.24 -0.65 6.44
N THR A 354 -44.28 -0.25 7.26
CA THR A 354 -43.09 0.43 6.78
C THR A 354 -42.46 -0.46 5.73
N SER A 355 -42.59 -0.11 4.45
CA SER A 355 -42.06 -0.87 3.32
C SER A 355 -40.54 -0.82 3.35
N THR A 356 -39.91 -1.76 4.02
CA THR A 356 -38.50 -2.13 3.76
C THR A 356 -38.50 -2.84 2.41
N GLN A 357 -38.28 -2.08 1.32
CA GLN A 357 -38.03 -2.66 0.01
C GLN A 357 -36.78 -3.53 0.11
N GLU A 358 -36.88 -4.79 -0.25
CA GLU A 358 -35.72 -5.68 -0.33
C GLU A 358 -34.64 -5.06 -1.28
N PRO A 359 -33.35 -5.11 -0.90
CA PRO A 359 -32.28 -4.55 -1.72
C PRO A 359 -32.26 -5.22 -3.10
N ARG A 360 -32.06 -4.43 -4.15
CA ARG A 360 -32.12 -4.90 -5.54
C ARG A 360 -30.95 -5.77 -5.89
N VAL A 361 -31.22 -6.81 -6.67
CA VAL A 361 -30.19 -7.66 -7.25
C VAL A 361 -29.52 -6.92 -8.41
N LEU A 362 -28.23 -6.64 -8.27
CA LEU A 362 -27.41 -5.99 -9.29
C LEU A 362 -26.66 -7.00 -10.17
N LEU A 363 -26.20 -8.10 -9.56
CA LEU A 363 -25.46 -9.14 -10.23
C LEU A 363 -25.95 -10.50 -9.76
N GLN A 364 -26.21 -11.43 -10.68
CA GLN A 364 -26.59 -12.80 -10.38
C GLN A 364 -25.80 -13.78 -11.21
N VAL A 365 -25.15 -14.72 -10.54
CA VAL A 365 -24.35 -15.79 -11.12
C VAL A 365 -24.93 -17.12 -10.68
N ARG A 366 -25.18 -18.04 -11.63
CA ARG A 366 -25.73 -19.37 -11.37
C ARG A 366 -25.05 -20.43 -12.21
N ASP A 367 -24.65 -21.51 -11.53
CA ASP A 367 -24.06 -22.72 -12.11
C ASP A 367 -22.92 -22.38 -13.08
N TYR A 368 -22.10 -21.41 -12.66
CA TYR A 368 -21.15 -20.75 -13.51
C TYR A 368 -19.84 -21.53 -13.57
N GLU A 369 -19.38 -21.82 -14.77
CA GLU A 369 -18.12 -22.47 -15.03
C GLU A 369 -17.25 -21.69 -16.01
N ILE A 370 -15.95 -21.65 -15.72
CA ILE A 370 -14.91 -21.25 -16.69
C ILE A 370 -13.98 -22.43 -16.90
N LYS A 371 -13.80 -22.78 -18.16
CA LYS A 371 -12.88 -23.79 -18.59
C LYS A 371 -11.97 -23.22 -19.68
N PHE A 372 -10.68 -23.26 -19.41
CA PHE A 372 -9.63 -23.17 -20.42
C PHE A 372 -9.13 -24.61 -20.69
N ASP A 373 -7.84 -24.88 -20.63
CA ASP A 373 -7.32 -26.26 -20.71
C ASP A 373 -7.76 -27.10 -19.50
N GLU A 374 -7.88 -26.48 -18.33
CA GLU A 374 -8.43 -27.04 -17.08
C GLU A 374 -9.58 -26.16 -16.56
N HIS A 375 -10.44 -26.70 -15.69
CA HIS A 375 -11.49 -25.92 -15.05
C HIS A 375 -10.87 -24.89 -14.11
N LEU A 376 -11.01 -23.60 -14.45
CA LEU A 376 -10.58 -22.50 -13.59
C LEU A 376 -11.59 -22.27 -12.45
N LEU A 377 -12.89 -22.28 -12.79
CA LEU A 377 -14.01 -22.11 -11.85
C LEU A 377 -15.09 -23.14 -12.16
N ARG A 378 -15.72 -23.70 -11.13
CA ARG A 378 -16.82 -24.67 -11.25
C ARG A 378 -17.93 -24.39 -10.23
N ASP A 379 -19.19 -24.55 -10.65
CA ASP A 379 -20.39 -24.47 -9.82
C ASP A 379 -20.49 -23.17 -8.99
N VAL A 380 -20.06 -22.03 -9.55
CA VAL A 380 -20.05 -20.76 -8.82
C VAL A 380 -21.46 -20.18 -8.78
N ASN A 381 -21.98 -19.98 -7.57
CA ASN A 381 -23.30 -19.44 -7.33
C ASN A 381 -23.24 -18.31 -6.33
N PHE A 382 -23.56 -17.07 -6.73
CA PHE A 382 -23.70 -15.95 -5.82
C PHE A 382 -24.61 -14.85 -6.39
N THR A 383 -25.06 -13.98 -5.51
CA THR A 383 -25.89 -12.84 -5.88
C THR A 383 -25.39 -11.62 -5.14
N ILE A 384 -25.17 -10.51 -5.85
CA ILE A 384 -24.75 -9.24 -5.28
C ILE A 384 -25.91 -8.25 -5.36
N ARG A 385 -26.18 -7.59 -4.22
CA ARG A 385 -27.28 -6.64 -4.07
C ARG A 385 -26.76 -5.23 -3.87
N GLU A 386 -27.65 -4.26 -4.06
CA GLU A 386 -27.37 -2.85 -3.82
C GLU A 386 -26.93 -2.61 -2.36
N GLY A 387 -25.85 -1.85 -2.19
CA GLY A 387 -25.26 -1.55 -0.89
C GLY A 387 -24.22 -2.55 -0.39
N GLU A 388 -24.13 -3.75 -1.00
CA GLU A 388 -23.16 -4.76 -0.58
C GLU A 388 -21.74 -4.41 -1.03
N LYS A 389 -20.77 -4.77 -0.17
CA LYS A 389 -19.35 -4.64 -0.43
C LYS A 389 -18.73 -6.04 -0.44
N VAL A 390 -18.43 -6.53 -1.63
CA VAL A 390 -17.96 -7.91 -1.83
C VAL A 390 -16.45 -7.92 -2.01
N ALA A 391 -15.75 -8.60 -1.10
CA ALA A 391 -14.31 -8.80 -1.21
C ALA A 391 -14.02 -10.12 -1.93
N LEU A 392 -13.22 -10.06 -2.99
CA LEU A 392 -12.68 -11.23 -3.70
C LEU A 392 -11.31 -11.55 -3.13
N ILE A 393 -11.18 -12.72 -2.53
CA ILE A 393 -9.93 -13.20 -1.94
C ILE A 393 -9.49 -14.54 -2.53
N GLY A 394 -8.22 -14.86 -2.44
CA GLY A 394 -7.65 -16.13 -2.91
C GLY A 394 -6.26 -15.96 -3.52
N PRO A 395 -5.55 -17.06 -3.80
CA PRO A 395 -4.22 -17.04 -4.41
C PRO A 395 -4.22 -16.33 -5.78
N ASN A 396 -3.04 -15.89 -6.20
CA ASN A 396 -2.88 -15.30 -7.53
C ASN A 396 -3.11 -16.37 -8.62
N GLY A 397 -3.75 -15.97 -9.73
CA GLY A 397 -4.06 -16.89 -10.84
C GLY A 397 -5.34 -17.70 -10.68
N THR A 398 -6.12 -17.55 -9.60
CA THR A 398 -7.36 -18.30 -9.34
C THR A 398 -8.60 -17.78 -10.09
N GLY A 399 -8.46 -16.76 -10.94
CA GLY A 399 -9.58 -16.25 -11.77
C GLY A 399 -10.29 -15.02 -11.21
N LYS A 400 -9.74 -14.34 -10.19
CA LYS A 400 -10.33 -13.11 -9.63
C LYS A 400 -10.50 -12.01 -10.67
N THR A 401 -9.45 -11.67 -11.39
CA THR A 401 -9.48 -10.66 -12.46
C THR A 401 -10.33 -11.13 -13.66
N THR A 402 -10.36 -12.43 -13.94
CA THR A 402 -11.24 -13.00 -14.98
C THR A 402 -12.71 -12.75 -14.65
N LEU A 403 -13.11 -12.89 -13.38
CA LEU A 403 -14.46 -12.54 -12.94
C LEU A 403 -14.78 -11.05 -13.19
N PHE A 404 -13.82 -10.13 -12.94
CA PHE A 404 -14.01 -8.71 -13.26
C PHE A 404 -14.23 -8.49 -14.76
N ARG A 405 -13.41 -9.12 -15.62
CA ARG A 405 -13.54 -9.01 -17.09
C ARG A 405 -14.91 -9.48 -17.58
N MET A 406 -15.50 -10.46 -16.91
CA MET A 406 -16.84 -10.93 -17.19
C MET A 406 -17.92 -9.96 -16.73
N ILE A 407 -17.79 -9.38 -15.54
CA ILE A 407 -18.69 -8.33 -15.06
C ILE A 407 -18.71 -7.17 -16.05
N MET A 408 -17.57 -6.86 -16.64
CA MET A 408 -17.42 -5.84 -17.69
C MET A 408 -17.93 -6.29 -19.08
N GLY A 409 -18.28 -7.57 -19.25
CA GLY A 409 -18.72 -8.12 -20.54
C GLY A 409 -17.61 -8.36 -21.55
N LEU A 410 -16.34 -8.33 -21.12
CA LEU A 410 -15.15 -8.57 -21.96
C LEU A 410 -14.90 -10.05 -22.21
N GLU A 411 -15.41 -10.90 -21.33
CA GLU A 411 -15.34 -12.36 -21.44
C GLU A 411 -16.71 -12.98 -21.21
N GLN A 412 -16.92 -14.19 -21.76
CA GLN A 412 -18.17 -14.92 -21.60
C GLN A 412 -17.96 -16.23 -20.85
N PRO A 413 -18.92 -16.69 -20.04
CA PRO A 413 -18.86 -17.99 -19.38
C PRO A 413 -18.81 -19.12 -20.39
N THR A 414 -18.11 -20.19 -20.03
CA THR A 414 -18.12 -21.43 -20.82
C THR A 414 -19.46 -22.16 -20.61
N GLU A 415 -19.95 -22.21 -19.37
CA GLU A 415 -21.25 -22.76 -19.01
C GLU A 415 -21.90 -21.92 -17.90
N GLY A 416 -23.20 -22.06 -17.74
CA GLY A 416 -23.98 -21.35 -16.71
C GLY A 416 -24.56 -20.02 -17.16
N THR A 417 -25.09 -19.24 -16.22
CA THR A 417 -25.73 -17.96 -16.48
C THR A 417 -25.10 -16.85 -15.65
N PHE A 418 -24.72 -15.78 -16.33
CA PHE A 418 -24.18 -14.56 -15.75
C PHE A 418 -25.10 -13.39 -16.17
N ARG A 419 -25.73 -12.75 -15.19
CA ARG A 419 -26.67 -11.67 -15.46
C ARG A 419 -26.27 -10.41 -14.70
N VAL A 420 -26.05 -9.33 -15.46
CA VAL A 420 -25.86 -7.97 -14.93
C VAL A 420 -27.19 -7.23 -15.05
N GLY A 421 -27.60 -6.56 -13.99
CA GLY A 421 -28.84 -5.79 -13.97
C GLY A 421 -28.79 -4.64 -15.01
N PRO A 422 -29.92 -4.32 -15.68
CA PRO A 422 -29.94 -3.30 -16.74
C PRO A 422 -29.66 -1.88 -16.24
N THR A 423 -29.72 -1.64 -14.94
CA THR A 423 -29.41 -0.35 -14.30
C THR A 423 -27.97 -0.25 -13.78
N VAL A 424 -27.14 -1.29 -14.00
CA VAL A 424 -25.75 -1.30 -13.55
C VAL A 424 -24.92 -0.37 -14.41
N LYS A 425 -24.33 0.63 -13.79
CA LYS A 425 -23.28 1.49 -14.35
C LYS A 425 -21.97 1.10 -13.66
N LEU A 426 -21.04 0.51 -14.42
CA LEU A 426 -19.75 0.06 -13.90
C LEU A 426 -18.75 1.21 -13.88
N ALA A 427 -18.01 1.34 -12.79
CA ALA A 427 -16.77 2.11 -12.73
C ALA A 427 -15.64 1.16 -12.34
N TYR A 428 -14.60 1.07 -13.17
CA TYR A 428 -13.50 0.12 -13.00
C TYR A 428 -12.16 0.80 -12.79
N VAL A 429 -11.46 0.38 -11.76
CA VAL A 429 -10.07 0.79 -11.49
C VAL A 429 -9.16 -0.37 -11.86
N ASP A 430 -8.41 -0.22 -12.97
CA ASP A 430 -7.48 -1.22 -13.49
C ASP A 430 -6.10 -1.14 -12.84
N GLN A 431 -5.51 -2.28 -12.57
CA GLN A 431 -4.12 -2.41 -12.09
C GLN A 431 -3.08 -1.98 -13.14
N GLN A 432 -3.38 -2.10 -14.44
CA GLN A 432 -2.39 -1.89 -15.53
C GLN A 432 -2.25 -0.45 -16.04
N HIS A 433 -3.05 0.50 -15.60
CA HIS A 433 -2.92 1.95 -15.85
C HIS A 433 -2.73 2.39 -17.32
N LYS A 434 -3.26 1.65 -18.28
CA LYS A 434 -2.95 1.84 -19.73
C LYS A 434 -3.60 3.04 -20.42
N SER A 435 -4.49 3.79 -19.78
CA SER A 435 -5.38 4.74 -20.44
C SER A 435 -5.07 6.23 -20.24
N ILE A 436 -4.03 6.60 -19.49
CA ILE A 436 -3.70 8.00 -19.24
C ILE A 436 -2.64 8.50 -20.20
N ASP A 437 -2.94 9.62 -20.88
CA ASP A 437 -2.00 10.34 -21.74
C ASP A 437 -0.85 10.92 -20.90
N PRO A 438 0.41 10.49 -21.10
CA PRO A 438 1.55 10.92 -20.28
C PRO A 438 1.88 12.40 -20.43
N GLU A 439 1.46 13.05 -21.52
CA GLU A 439 1.75 14.47 -21.79
C GLU A 439 0.77 15.43 -21.12
N LYS A 440 -0.42 14.96 -20.73
CA LYS A 440 -1.41 15.78 -20.03
C LYS A 440 -1.08 15.94 -18.55
N THR A 441 -1.51 17.05 -17.99
CA THR A 441 -1.41 17.29 -16.55
C THR A 441 -2.50 16.51 -15.78
N VAL A 442 -2.28 16.30 -14.48
CA VAL A 442 -3.27 15.67 -13.59
C VAL A 442 -4.60 16.41 -13.66
N TYR A 443 -4.54 17.76 -13.65
CA TYR A 443 -5.72 18.60 -13.76
C TYR A 443 -6.45 18.40 -15.09
N GLU A 444 -5.75 18.45 -16.22
CA GLU A 444 -6.35 18.27 -17.56
C GLU A 444 -7.03 16.92 -17.74
N VAL A 445 -6.42 15.85 -17.21
CA VAL A 445 -6.97 14.48 -17.29
C VAL A 445 -8.29 14.38 -16.52
N ILE A 446 -8.36 14.97 -15.32
CA ILE A 446 -9.57 14.89 -14.48
C ILE A 446 -10.62 15.91 -14.97
N SER A 447 -10.22 17.14 -15.23
CA SER A 447 -11.15 18.23 -15.59
C SER A 447 -11.70 18.09 -17.01
N GLN A 448 -10.92 17.48 -17.91
CA GLN A 448 -11.21 17.44 -19.36
C GLN A 448 -11.49 18.84 -19.94
N GLY A 449 -10.87 19.87 -19.35
CA GLY A 449 -11.02 21.26 -19.76
C GLY A 449 -12.21 22.02 -19.12
N ALA A 450 -12.94 21.36 -18.21
CA ALA A 450 -14.05 22.00 -17.49
C ALA A 450 -13.62 22.42 -16.07
N ASP A 451 -13.94 23.64 -15.65
CA ASP A 451 -13.67 24.11 -14.28
C ASP A 451 -14.57 23.45 -13.23
N LEU A 452 -15.74 23.02 -13.65
CA LEU A 452 -16.72 22.31 -12.83
C LEU A 452 -16.92 20.88 -13.37
N ILE A 453 -16.80 19.91 -12.50
CA ILE A 453 -17.13 18.52 -12.77
C ILE A 453 -18.43 18.13 -12.08
N THR A 454 -19.23 17.33 -12.75
CA THR A 454 -20.49 16.80 -12.18
C THR A 454 -20.17 15.50 -11.43
N LEU A 455 -20.65 15.39 -10.20
CA LEU A 455 -20.58 14.19 -9.36
C LEU A 455 -21.98 13.89 -8.86
N GLY A 456 -22.67 12.97 -9.50
CA GLY A 456 -24.08 12.73 -9.27
C GLY A 456 -24.90 14.00 -9.55
N ASN A 457 -25.64 14.45 -8.56
CA ASN A 457 -26.48 15.67 -8.65
C ASN A 457 -25.74 16.97 -8.25
N ARG A 458 -24.43 16.93 -8.01
CA ARG A 458 -23.66 18.07 -7.51
C ARG A 458 -22.57 18.48 -8.50
N GLN A 459 -22.43 19.79 -8.69
CA GLN A 459 -21.28 20.36 -9.39
C GLN A 459 -20.18 20.71 -8.37
N VAL A 460 -18.97 20.24 -8.62
CA VAL A 460 -17.79 20.48 -7.77
C VAL A 460 -16.69 21.10 -8.61
N ASN A 461 -15.98 22.06 -8.02
CA ASN A 461 -14.79 22.64 -8.67
C ASN A 461 -13.74 21.55 -8.91
N ALA A 462 -13.23 21.44 -10.14
CA ALA A 462 -12.29 20.39 -10.56
C ALA A 462 -11.00 20.43 -9.74
N ARG A 463 -10.43 21.59 -9.43
CA ARG A 463 -9.23 21.71 -8.59
C ARG A 463 -9.48 21.27 -7.15
N ALA A 464 -10.65 21.57 -6.61
CA ALA A 464 -11.04 21.10 -5.27
C ALA A 464 -11.25 19.57 -5.23
N TYR A 465 -11.77 19.00 -6.32
CA TYR A 465 -11.90 17.54 -6.45
C TYR A 465 -10.53 16.85 -6.51
N VAL A 466 -9.64 17.33 -7.37
CA VAL A 466 -8.27 16.80 -7.51
C VAL A 466 -7.50 16.89 -6.18
N ALA A 467 -7.68 17.98 -5.43
CA ALA A 467 -7.05 18.18 -4.12
C ALA A 467 -7.48 17.12 -3.07
N ARG A 468 -8.68 16.52 -3.21
CA ARG A 468 -9.16 15.46 -2.31
C ARG A 468 -8.34 14.16 -2.42
N PHE A 469 -7.66 13.97 -3.55
CA PHE A 469 -6.78 12.82 -3.80
C PHE A 469 -5.30 13.16 -3.53
N ASN A 470 -5.07 14.19 -2.71
CA ASN A 470 -3.74 14.63 -2.29
C ASN A 470 -2.85 15.16 -3.43
N PHE A 471 -3.47 15.74 -4.47
CA PHE A 471 -2.77 16.56 -5.47
C PHE A 471 -3.01 18.02 -5.15
N SER A 472 -2.01 18.71 -4.60
CA SER A 472 -2.12 20.10 -4.18
C SER A 472 -1.33 21.04 -5.08
N GLY A 473 -1.85 22.26 -5.33
CA GLY A 473 -1.11 23.31 -6.01
C GLY A 473 -0.35 22.86 -7.25
N ALA A 474 0.98 22.85 -7.17
CA ALA A 474 1.87 22.47 -8.28
C ALA A 474 1.71 21.00 -8.73
N ASP A 475 1.30 20.09 -7.84
CA ASP A 475 1.11 18.68 -8.19
C ASP A 475 -0.02 18.48 -9.21
N GLN A 476 -0.99 19.40 -9.27
CA GLN A 476 -2.08 19.37 -10.24
C GLN A 476 -1.62 19.67 -11.67
N GLU A 477 -0.55 20.46 -11.81
CA GLU A 477 0.06 20.83 -13.09
C GLU A 477 1.17 19.85 -13.53
N LYS A 478 1.43 18.82 -12.72
CA LYS A 478 2.42 17.79 -13.03
C LYS A 478 1.95 16.91 -14.17
N LYS A 479 2.82 16.64 -15.16
CA LYS A 479 2.51 15.71 -16.26
C LYS A 479 2.33 14.29 -15.76
N CYS A 480 1.34 13.58 -16.31
CA CYS A 480 1.02 12.22 -15.89
C CYS A 480 2.16 11.22 -16.11
N GLY A 481 3.02 11.45 -17.12
CA GLY A 481 4.21 10.65 -17.35
C GLY A 481 5.27 10.75 -16.23
N MET A 482 5.25 11.83 -15.44
CA MET A 482 6.20 12.08 -14.33
C MET A 482 5.67 11.62 -12.97
N LEU A 483 4.46 11.04 -12.92
CA LEU A 483 3.85 10.58 -11.68
C LEU A 483 4.53 9.30 -11.18
N SER A 484 4.76 9.24 -9.87
CA SER A 484 5.12 8.00 -9.17
C SER A 484 3.99 6.97 -9.26
N GLY A 485 4.27 5.69 -8.99
CA GLY A 485 3.27 4.62 -8.97
C GLY A 485 2.07 4.98 -8.09
N GLY A 486 2.30 5.41 -6.86
CA GLY A 486 1.24 5.80 -5.94
C GLY A 486 0.46 7.07 -6.36
N GLU A 487 1.12 8.06 -6.99
CA GLU A 487 0.41 9.22 -7.57
C GLU A 487 -0.47 8.78 -8.74
N ARG A 488 0.02 7.87 -9.57
CA ARG A 488 -0.74 7.31 -10.69
C ARG A 488 -1.95 6.53 -10.21
N ASN A 489 -1.82 5.69 -9.19
CA ASN A 489 -2.95 4.98 -8.57
C ASN A 489 -4.00 5.92 -8.03
N ARG A 490 -3.61 7.00 -7.32
CA ARG A 490 -4.55 8.02 -6.84
C ARG A 490 -5.27 8.73 -7.99
N LEU A 491 -4.59 9.00 -9.08
CA LEU A 491 -5.20 9.60 -10.27
C LEU A 491 -6.22 8.67 -10.92
N HIS A 492 -5.91 7.37 -11.08
CA HIS A 492 -6.86 6.37 -11.60
C HIS A 492 -8.08 6.22 -10.70
N LEU A 493 -7.87 6.19 -9.38
CA LEU A 493 -8.96 6.15 -8.42
C LEU A 493 -9.87 7.39 -8.57
N ALA A 494 -9.26 8.59 -8.70
CA ALA A 494 -10.02 9.82 -8.93
C ALA A 494 -10.84 9.80 -10.23
N LEU A 495 -10.29 9.24 -11.30
CA LEU A 495 -10.99 9.08 -12.58
C LEU A 495 -12.18 8.13 -12.47
N ALA A 496 -11.95 6.93 -11.91
CA ALA A 496 -13.01 5.93 -11.75
C ALA A 496 -14.15 6.42 -10.87
N LEU A 497 -13.83 7.14 -9.79
CA LEU A 497 -14.86 7.70 -8.89
C LEU A 497 -15.60 8.90 -9.50
N LYS A 498 -15.06 9.53 -10.54
CA LYS A 498 -15.74 10.57 -11.33
C LYS A 498 -16.83 9.97 -12.25
N GLU A 499 -16.68 8.72 -12.70
CA GLU A 499 -17.54 8.07 -13.70
C GLU A 499 -18.96 7.71 -13.23
N GLU A 500 -19.39 8.13 -12.05
CA GLU A 500 -20.77 7.94 -11.53
C GLU A 500 -21.28 6.48 -11.60
N GLY A 501 -20.41 5.51 -11.37
CA GLY A 501 -20.83 4.11 -11.29
C GLY A 501 -21.67 3.82 -10.04
N ASN A 502 -22.70 2.99 -10.16
CA ASN A 502 -23.40 2.42 -9.01
C ASN A 502 -22.82 1.07 -8.59
N VAL A 503 -21.90 0.51 -9.40
CA VAL A 503 -21.08 -0.65 -9.07
C VAL A 503 -19.61 -0.31 -9.33
N LEU A 504 -18.81 -0.30 -8.26
CA LEU A 504 -17.37 -0.06 -8.32
C LEU A 504 -16.64 -1.40 -8.37
N LEU A 505 -15.76 -1.56 -9.35
CA LEU A 505 -14.83 -2.68 -9.45
C LEU A 505 -13.43 -2.17 -9.15
N LEU A 506 -12.83 -2.62 -8.06
CA LEU A 506 -11.52 -2.17 -7.59
C LEU A 506 -10.54 -3.36 -7.59
N ASP A 507 -9.56 -3.34 -8.50
CA ASP A 507 -8.53 -4.38 -8.60
C ASP A 507 -7.25 -3.90 -7.91
N GLU A 508 -6.96 -4.48 -6.73
CA GLU A 508 -5.82 -4.15 -5.87
C GLU A 508 -5.66 -2.64 -5.59
N PRO A 509 -6.72 -1.95 -5.14
CA PRO A 509 -6.64 -0.49 -4.91
C PRO A 509 -5.74 -0.11 -3.74
N THR A 510 -5.28 -1.08 -2.96
CA THR A 510 -4.40 -0.90 -1.80
C THR A 510 -2.92 -0.86 -2.14
N ASN A 511 -2.54 -1.26 -3.37
CA ASN A 511 -1.15 -1.26 -3.81
C ASN A 511 -0.65 0.18 -4.01
N ASP A 512 0.58 0.45 -3.58
CA ASP A 512 1.28 1.73 -3.74
C ASP A 512 0.53 2.97 -3.19
N ILE A 513 -0.46 2.77 -2.32
CA ILE A 513 -1.23 3.85 -1.69
C ILE A 513 -0.72 4.06 -0.25
N ASP A 514 -0.48 5.33 0.11
CA ASP A 514 -0.14 5.67 1.49
C ASP A 514 -1.31 5.47 2.46
N VAL A 515 -0.97 5.26 3.74
CA VAL A 515 -1.95 4.92 4.80
C VAL A 515 -3.07 5.97 4.93
N ASN A 516 -2.81 7.26 4.67
CA ASN A 516 -3.82 8.32 4.80
C ASN A 516 -4.82 8.27 3.63
N THR A 517 -4.32 8.07 2.41
CA THR A 517 -5.17 7.89 1.22
C THR A 517 -6.00 6.61 1.31
N LEU A 518 -5.41 5.52 1.84
CA LEU A 518 -6.12 4.26 2.06
C LEU A 518 -7.29 4.43 3.03
N ARG A 519 -7.11 5.17 4.13
CA ARG A 519 -8.19 5.49 5.07
C ARG A 519 -9.32 6.28 4.44
N ALA A 520 -8.97 7.30 3.64
CA ALA A 520 -9.98 8.08 2.95
C ALA A 520 -10.78 7.22 1.96
N LEU A 521 -10.13 6.24 1.31
CA LEU A 521 -10.81 5.25 0.48
C LEU A 521 -11.74 4.35 1.30
N GLU A 522 -11.28 3.85 2.45
CA GLU A 522 -12.10 3.07 3.39
C GLU A 522 -13.36 3.83 3.79
N GLU A 523 -13.20 5.08 4.28
CA GLU A 523 -14.33 5.93 4.67
C GLU A 523 -15.27 6.25 3.49
N GLY A 524 -14.71 6.47 2.30
CA GLY A 524 -15.49 6.64 1.08
C GLY A 524 -16.33 5.41 0.78
N LEU A 525 -15.75 4.21 0.80
CA LEU A 525 -16.43 2.95 0.51
C LEU A 525 -17.48 2.58 1.57
N GLU A 526 -17.23 2.84 2.86
CA GLU A 526 -18.22 2.67 3.93
C GLU A 526 -19.48 3.50 3.67
N ASN A 527 -19.31 4.73 3.21
CA ASN A 527 -20.41 5.67 2.96
C ASN A 527 -21.01 5.54 1.55
N PHE A 528 -20.49 4.68 0.71
CA PHE A 528 -20.99 4.49 -0.65
C PHE A 528 -22.30 3.71 -0.66
N ALA A 529 -23.36 4.31 -1.15
CA ALA A 529 -24.68 3.69 -1.22
C ALA A 529 -24.79 2.59 -2.29
N GLY A 530 -23.89 2.57 -3.28
CA GLY A 530 -23.81 1.55 -4.33
C GLY A 530 -23.10 0.28 -3.87
N CYS A 531 -22.90 -0.63 -4.80
CA CYS A 531 -22.14 -1.87 -4.60
C CYS A 531 -20.66 -1.65 -4.90
N ALA A 532 -19.78 -2.29 -4.13
CA ALA A 532 -18.36 -2.36 -4.48
C ALA A 532 -17.90 -3.82 -4.51
N VAL A 533 -17.19 -4.19 -5.55
CA VAL A 533 -16.52 -5.49 -5.66
C VAL A 533 -15.02 -5.23 -5.67
N VAL A 534 -14.30 -5.75 -4.69
CA VAL A 534 -12.93 -5.38 -4.41
C VAL A 534 -12.04 -6.61 -4.36
N ILE A 535 -10.97 -6.61 -5.16
CA ILE A 535 -9.86 -7.54 -5.00
C ILE A 535 -8.81 -6.82 -4.16
N SER A 536 -8.42 -7.38 -3.02
CA SER A 536 -7.31 -6.86 -2.22
C SER A 536 -6.67 -7.95 -1.37
N HIS A 537 -5.40 -7.74 -1.05
CA HIS A 537 -4.61 -8.55 -0.11
C HIS A 537 -4.36 -7.84 1.23
N ASP A 538 -4.96 -6.68 1.48
CA ASP A 538 -4.93 -6.01 2.80
C ASP A 538 -6.10 -6.47 3.67
N ARG A 539 -5.80 -7.30 4.69
CA ARG A 539 -6.80 -7.88 5.61
C ARG A 539 -7.56 -6.82 6.39
N TRP A 540 -6.89 -5.76 6.86
CA TRP A 540 -7.52 -4.66 7.60
C TRP A 540 -8.48 -3.85 6.74
N PHE A 541 -8.06 -3.60 5.49
CA PHE A 541 -8.92 -2.95 4.52
C PHE A 541 -10.17 -3.78 4.26
N LEU A 542 -10.02 -5.08 3.99
CA LEU A 542 -11.15 -5.98 3.75
C LEU A 542 -12.04 -6.14 4.97
N ASP A 543 -11.47 -6.27 6.17
CA ASP A 543 -12.24 -6.44 7.41
C ASP A 543 -13.10 -5.21 7.72
N ARG A 544 -12.64 -4.03 7.34
CA ARG A 544 -13.35 -2.78 7.55
C ARG A 544 -14.48 -2.55 6.55
N ILE A 545 -14.29 -2.90 5.28
CA ILE A 545 -15.23 -2.53 4.21
C ILE A 545 -16.16 -3.68 3.80
N ALA A 546 -15.70 -4.94 3.87
CA ALA A 546 -16.42 -6.07 3.31
C ALA A 546 -17.66 -6.43 4.14
N THR A 547 -18.79 -6.56 3.46
CA THR A 547 -20.02 -7.16 3.99
C THR A 547 -20.16 -8.62 3.58
N HIS A 548 -19.47 -9.00 2.49
CA HIS A 548 -19.46 -10.35 1.94
C HIS A 548 -18.07 -10.71 1.44
N ILE A 549 -17.72 -11.98 1.55
CA ILE A 549 -16.45 -12.54 1.06
C ILE A 549 -16.75 -13.55 -0.03
N LEU A 550 -16.08 -13.41 -1.18
CA LEU A 550 -16.05 -14.40 -2.24
C LEU A 550 -14.63 -14.99 -2.28
N SER A 551 -14.47 -16.16 -1.66
CA SER A 551 -13.17 -16.82 -1.53
C SER A 551 -12.94 -17.82 -2.64
N PHE A 552 -11.85 -17.64 -3.37
CA PHE A 552 -11.33 -18.58 -4.37
C PHE A 552 -10.34 -19.51 -3.66
N GLU A 553 -10.78 -20.74 -3.35
CA GLU A 553 -10.00 -21.63 -2.49
C GLU A 553 -8.97 -22.48 -3.25
N GLY A 554 -8.91 -22.36 -4.57
CA GLY A 554 -8.20 -23.28 -5.45
C GLY A 554 -9.09 -24.46 -5.85
N ASP A 555 -8.55 -25.39 -6.66
CA ASP A 555 -9.27 -26.55 -7.21
C ASP A 555 -10.64 -26.22 -7.79
N SER A 556 -10.75 -25.06 -8.44
CA SER A 556 -11.97 -24.51 -9.04
C SER A 556 -13.11 -24.21 -8.07
N LYS A 557 -12.88 -24.25 -6.76
CA LYS A 557 -13.90 -24.05 -5.72
C LYS A 557 -13.97 -22.58 -5.31
N VAL A 558 -15.19 -22.06 -5.25
CA VAL A 558 -15.50 -20.70 -4.76
C VAL A 558 -16.50 -20.77 -3.63
N VAL A 559 -16.24 -20.04 -2.54
CA VAL A 559 -17.10 -19.95 -1.38
C VAL A 559 -17.62 -18.53 -1.23
N PHE A 560 -18.95 -18.36 -1.17
CA PHE A 560 -19.58 -17.08 -0.86
C PHE A 560 -20.00 -17.07 0.61
N TYR A 561 -19.52 -16.08 1.36
CA TYR A 561 -19.75 -15.94 2.79
C TYR A 561 -20.27 -14.54 3.11
N GLU A 562 -21.32 -14.44 3.92
CA GLU A 562 -21.87 -13.19 4.43
C GLU A 562 -21.21 -12.84 5.76
N GLY A 563 -20.47 -11.75 5.81
CA GLY A 563 -19.73 -11.29 6.98
C GLY A 563 -18.42 -10.60 6.62
N SER A 564 -17.71 -10.14 7.64
CA SER A 564 -16.38 -9.53 7.53
C SER A 564 -15.29 -10.57 7.25
N TYR A 565 -14.07 -10.10 6.92
CA TYR A 565 -12.93 -10.99 6.70
C TYR A 565 -12.56 -11.79 7.96
N SER A 566 -12.57 -11.16 9.14
CA SER A 566 -12.28 -11.83 10.43
C SER A 566 -13.31 -12.91 10.77
N GLU A 567 -14.59 -12.66 10.49
CA GLU A 567 -15.66 -13.65 10.68
C GLU A 567 -15.51 -14.84 9.74
N TYR A 568 -15.17 -14.58 8.48
CA TYR A 568 -14.86 -15.64 7.51
C TYR A 568 -13.67 -16.50 7.96
N GLU A 569 -12.58 -15.88 8.43
CA GLU A 569 -11.42 -16.63 8.96
C GLU A 569 -11.83 -17.51 10.16
N ALA A 570 -12.61 -16.98 11.10
CA ALA A 570 -13.08 -17.72 12.25
C ALA A 570 -13.97 -18.90 11.84
N TRP A 571 -14.89 -18.67 10.90
CA TRP A 571 -15.73 -19.71 10.34
C TRP A 571 -14.94 -20.82 9.65
N LYS A 572 -13.93 -20.45 8.85
CA LYS A 572 -13.07 -21.43 8.15
C LYS A 572 -12.25 -22.28 9.13
N ARG A 573 -11.72 -21.66 10.20
CA ARG A 573 -11.03 -22.40 11.30
C ARG A 573 -11.95 -23.38 12.01
N ALA A 574 -13.17 -22.99 12.26
CA ALA A 574 -14.16 -23.86 12.94
C ALA A 574 -14.53 -25.09 12.10
N GLN A 575 -14.43 -25.02 10.78
CA GLN A 575 -14.65 -26.16 9.88
C GLN A 575 -13.42 -27.08 9.71
N GLY A 576 -12.33 -26.83 10.44
CA GLY A 576 -11.09 -27.59 10.31
C GLY A 576 -10.33 -27.30 9.02
N GLY A 577 -10.72 -26.27 8.27
CA GLY A 577 -10.01 -25.78 7.11
C GLY A 577 -8.75 -25.02 7.52
N ASP A 578 -7.66 -25.23 6.78
CA ASP A 578 -6.47 -24.42 6.94
C ASP A 578 -6.79 -22.99 6.48
N VAL A 579 -6.57 -22.02 7.38
CA VAL A 579 -6.78 -20.59 7.09
C VAL A 579 -5.67 -20.05 6.19
N GLN A 580 -4.52 -20.75 6.15
CA GLN A 580 -3.46 -20.40 5.24
C GLN A 580 -3.82 -20.83 3.82
N PRO A 581 -3.87 -19.91 2.85
CA PRO A 581 -4.14 -20.28 1.47
C PRO A 581 -3.03 -21.23 0.99
N HIS A 582 -3.42 -22.44 0.57
CA HIS A 582 -2.50 -23.35 -0.07
C HIS A 582 -2.10 -22.80 -1.43
N ARG A 583 -0.81 -22.93 -1.78
CA ARG A 583 -0.34 -22.59 -3.12
C ARG A 583 -0.91 -23.58 -4.11
N VAL A 584 -1.65 -23.06 -5.09
CA VAL A 584 -2.20 -23.88 -6.17
C VAL A 584 -1.19 -23.87 -7.32
N LYS A 585 -0.78 -25.06 -7.79
CA LYS A 585 0.07 -25.20 -8.99
C LYS A 585 -0.83 -25.04 -10.22
N TYR A 586 -0.86 -23.85 -10.82
CA TYR A 586 -1.44 -23.67 -12.14
C TYR A 586 -0.33 -23.69 -13.20
N LYS A 587 -0.54 -24.44 -14.29
CA LYS A 587 0.25 -24.25 -15.49
C LYS A 587 -0.06 -22.87 -16.07
N LYS A 588 0.96 -22.11 -16.45
CA LYS A 588 0.78 -20.81 -17.11
C LYS A 588 -0.13 -20.97 -18.33
N LEU A 589 -1.20 -20.17 -18.38
CA LEU A 589 -1.89 -19.86 -19.62
C LEU A 589 -0.87 -19.19 -20.55
N ILE A 590 -0.52 -19.84 -21.62
CA ILE A 590 0.27 -19.25 -22.70
C ILE A 590 -0.69 -18.27 -23.37
N GLU A 591 -0.42 -16.96 -23.28
CA GLU A 591 -1.11 -15.95 -24.08
C GLU A 591 -0.89 -16.32 -25.55
N ALA A 592 -1.99 -16.61 -26.25
CA ALA A 592 -2.00 -16.90 -27.67
C ALA A 592 -1.93 -15.59 -28.48
#